data_4979b83a3800b368b0332ae6b5755b70
#
_entry.id   4979b83a3800b368b0332ae6b5755b70
#
_cell.length_a   1.000
_cell.length_b   1.000
_cell.length_c   1.000
_cell.angle_alpha   90.00
_cell.angle_beta   90.00
_cell.angle_gamma   90.00
#
_symmetry.space_group_name_H-M   'P 1'
#
loop_
_entity.id
_entity.type
_entity.pdbx_description
1 polymer ?
#
loop_
_entity_poly.entity_id
_entity_poly.type
_entity_poly.pdbx_seq_one_letter_code
_entity_poly.pdbx_strand_id
1 'polypeptide(L)'
;MNAIETIKKHKAEIRKRYGVKKIGVFGSHVRGEETETSDVDLLVEFEKPTFDNFMDLLFFLEDLFGKDVDLITTRGMSPYIGPSIEKEVVWCE
;
A
#
# COMPACT_ATOMS: atom_id res chain seq x y z
N MET A 1 11.10 7.66 8.75
CA MET A 1 10.62 6.29 8.47
C MET A 1 10.61 6.07 6.96
N ASN A 2 11.13 4.93 6.50
CA ASN A 2 11.08 4.58 5.08
C ASN A 2 9.93 3.58 4.87
N ALA A 3 8.88 4.03 4.17
CA ALA A 3 7.68 3.22 3.96
C ALA A 3 8.00 1.92 3.19
N ILE A 4 8.86 2.00 2.18
CA ILE A 4 9.24 0.84 1.37
C ILE A 4 9.93 -0.22 2.22
N GLU A 5 10.88 0.18 3.04
CA GLU A 5 11.60 -0.76 3.91
C GLU A 5 10.67 -1.37 4.96
N THR A 6 9.78 -0.57 5.53
CA THR A 6 8.81 -1.05 6.52
C THR A 6 7.92 -2.12 5.92
N ILE A 7 7.41 -1.91 4.70
CA ILE A 7 6.60 -2.91 4.00
C ILE A 7 7.42 -4.16 3.70
N LYS A 8 8.66 -4.01 3.24
CA LYS A 8 9.52 -5.17 2.92
C LYS A 8 9.76 -6.06 4.13
N LYS A 9 9.92 -5.47 5.31
CA LYS A 9 10.10 -6.24 6.55
C LYS A 9 8.90 -7.12 6.88
N HIS A 10 7.69 -6.71 6.50
CA HIS A 10 6.46 -7.40 6.82
C HIS A 10 5.83 -8.11 5.61
N LYS A 11 6.54 -8.18 4.51
CA LYS A 11 6.05 -8.69 3.25
C LYS A 11 5.48 -10.10 3.35
N ALA A 12 6.19 -11.02 4.00
CA ALA A 12 5.73 -12.40 4.13
C ALA A 12 4.43 -12.49 4.93
N GLU A 13 4.33 -11.74 6.03
CA GLU A 13 3.14 -11.68 6.85
C GLU A 13 1.96 -11.09 6.06
N ILE A 14 2.21 -10.00 5.34
CA ILE A 14 1.18 -9.34 4.54
C ILE A 14 0.62 -10.30 3.49
N ARG A 15 1.48 -11.02 2.80
CA ARG A 15 1.07 -11.99 1.78
C ARG A 15 0.25 -13.13 2.37
N LYS A 16 0.73 -13.72 3.46
CA LYS A 16 0.08 -14.89 4.06
C LYS A 16 -1.22 -14.57 4.76
N ARG A 17 -1.22 -13.52 5.58
CA ARG A 17 -2.37 -13.21 6.42
C ARG A 17 -3.51 -12.58 5.66
N TYR A 18 -3.21 -11.81 4.61
CA TYR A 18 -4.20 -10.97 3.95
C TYR A 18 -4.43 -11.33 2.49
N GLY A 19 -3.82 -12.41 2.01
CA GLY A 19 -4.00 -12.86 0.63
C GLY A 19 -3.51 -11.85 -0.41
N VAL A 20 -2.41 -11.18 -0.12
CA VAL A 20 -1.83 -10.15 -1.00
C VAL A 20 -0.89 -10.80 -2.00
N LYS A 21 -1.03 -10.43 -3.27
CA LYS A 21 -0.12 -10.86 -4.33
C LYS A 21 1.10 -9.95 -4.38
N LYS A 22 0.87 -8.64 -4.41
CA LYS A 22 1.95 -7.64 -4.37
C LYS A 22 1.44 -6.34 -3.77
N ILE A 23 2.37 -5.56 -3.22
CA ILE A 23 2.06 -4.27 -2.60
C ILE A 23 3.19 -3.29 -2.93
N GLY A 24 2.84 -2.04 -3.15
CA GLY A 24 3.80 -0.99 -3.46
C GLY A 24 3.43 0.34 -2.82
N VAL A 25 4.38 1.25 -2.83
CA VAL A 25 4.25 2.59 -2.28
C VAL A 25 4.23 3.60 -3.42
N PHE A 26 3.33 4.56 -3.35
CA PHE A 26 3.30 5.68 -4.30
C PHE A 26 3.06 6.99 -3.54
N GLY A 27 2.90 8.09 -4.26
CA GLY A 27 2.59 9.39 -3.67
C GLY A 27 3.80 10.06 -3.01
N SER A 28 3.54 10.86 -1.98
CA SER A 28 4.56 11.72 -1.37
C SER A 28 5.75 10.94 -0.82
N HIS A 29 5.52 9.74 -0.28
CA HIS A 29 6.59 8.91 0.28
C HIS A 29 7.58 8.38 -0.77
N VAL A 30 7.18 8.35 -2.04
CA VAL A 30 8.06 7.98 -3.14
C VAL A 30 8.76 9.20 -3.72
N ARG A 31 8.05 10.33 -3.78
CA ARG A 31 8.57 11.58 -4.34
C ARG A 31 9.52 12.34 -3.41
N GLY A 32 9.66 11.92 -2.16
CA GLY A 32 10.45 12.64 -1.17
C GLY A 32 9.78 13.91 -0.66
N GLU A 33 8.46 13.98 -0.77
CA GLU A 33 7.66 15.14 -0.36
C GLU A 33 6.92 14.91 0.96
N GLU A 34 7.14 13.77 1.60
CA GLU A 34 6.43 13.40 2.82
C GLU A 34 6.81 14.33 3.98
N THR A 35 5.80 14.59 4.82
CA THR A 35 5.95 15.27 6.10
C THR A 35 5.50 14.32 7.21
N GLU A 36 5.64 14.72 8.47
CA GLU A 36 5.20 13.89 9.60
C GLU A 36 3.70 13.58 9.56
N THR A 37 2.92 14.45 8.93
CA THR A 37 1.46 14.29 8.83
C THR A 37 1.00 13.72 7.50
N SER A 38 1.91 13.42 6.58
CA SER A 38 1.54 12.85 5.29
C SER A 38 1.01 11.43 5.44
N ASP A 39 -0.11 11.14 4.77
CA ASP A 39 -0.65 9.79 4.70
C ASP A 39 0.29 8.90 3.88
N VAL A 40 0.26 7.61 4.17
CA VAL A 40 1.01 6.63 3.38
C VAL A 40 0.10 6.11 2.27
N ASP A 41 0.51 6.32 1.02
CA ASP A 41 -0.26 5.89 -0.15
C ASP A 41 0.27 4.55 -0.64
N LEU A 42 -0.59 3.53 -0.63
CA LEU A 42 -0.22 2.16 -0.98
C LEU A 42 -1.13 1.61 -2.05
N LEU A 43 -0.51 0.89 -2.99
CA LEU A 43 -1.22 0.16 -4.03
C LEU A 43 -1.05 -1.33 -3.77
N VAL A 44 -2.16 -2.06 -3.73
CA VAL A 44 -2.14 -3.49 -3.43
C VAL A 44 -2.89 -4.29 -4.50
N GLU A 45 -2.33 -5.43 -4.85
CA GLU A 45 -3.03 -6.42 -5.66
C GLU A 45 -3.25 -7.65 -4.78
N PHE A 46 -4.51 -8.05 -4.62
CA PHE A 46 -4.88 -9.21 -3.82
C PHE A 46 -5.01 -10.46 -4.70
N GLU A 47 -4.53 -11.59 -4.19
CA GLU A 47 -4.88 -12.89 -4.76
C GLU A 47 -6.30 -13.27 -4.35
N LYS A 48 -6.70 -12.90 -3.13
CA LYS A 48 -8.03 -13.11 -2.58
C LYS A 48 -8.65 -11.76 -2.24
N PRO A 49 -9.27 -11.08 -3.23
CA PRO A 49 -9.76 -9.72 -3.05
C PRO A 49 -11.11 -9.68 -2.32
N THR A 50 -11.10 -10.00 -1.04
CA THR A 50 -12.30 -9.91 -0.21
C THR A 50 -12.31 -8.61 0.58
N PHE A 51 -13.51 -8.17 0.96
CA PHE A 51 -13.67 -6.99 1.80
C PHE A 51 -12.93 -7.16 3.14
N ASP A 52 -13.04 -8.36 3.74
CA ASP A 52 -12.38 -8.63 5.01
C ASP A 52 -10.86 -8.52 4.89
N ASN A 53 -10.28 -9.10 3.84
CA ASN A 53 -8.83 -9.00 3.61
C ASN A 53 -8.40 -7.56 3.41
N PHE A 54 -9.18 -6.77 2.69
CA PHE A 54 -8.90 -5.36 2.47
C PHE A 54 -8.90 -4.58 3.79
N MET A 55 -9.97 -4.73 4.58
CA MET A 55 -10.12 -3.98 5.83
C MET A 55 -9.08 -4.42 6.87
N ASP A 56 -8.83 -5.71 6.97
CA ASP A 56 -7.84 -6.23 7.92
C ASP A 56 -6.44 -5.73 7.57
N LEU A 57 -6.10 -5.70 6.28
CA LEU A 57 -4.82 -5.16 5.82
C LEU A 57 -4.72 -3.66 6.11
N LEU A 58 -5.78 -2.92 5.85
CA LEU A 58 -5.80 -1.48 6.12
C LEU A 58 -5.52 -1.19 7.60
N PHE A 59 -6.21 -1.88 8.51
CA PHE A 59 -6.00 -1.71 9.94
C PHE A 59 -4.58 -2.11 10.37
N PHE A 60 -4.06 -3.21 9.83
CA PHE A 60 -2.70 -3.63 10.10
C PHE A 60 -1.69 -2.56 9.67
N LEU A 61 -1.87 -2.00 8.49
CA LEU A 61 -0.95 -0.99 7.95
C LEU A 61 -1.03 0.32 8.72
N GLU A 62 -2.23 0.75 9.09
CA GLU A 62 -2.39 1.97 9.90
C GLU A 62 -1.73 1.82 11.26
N ASP A 63 -1.84 0.65 11.87
CA ASP A 63 -1.18 0.36 13.13
C ASP A 63 0.35 0.32 12.96
N LEU A 64 0.81 -0.30 11.87
CA LEU A 64 2.24 -0.43 11.57
C LEU A 64 2.92 0.92 11.36
N PHE A 65 2.28 1.81 10.61
CA PHE A 65 2.84 3.12 10.31
C PHE A 65 2.52 4.18 11.36
N GLY A 66 1.52 3.95 12.20
CA GLY A 66 1.08 4.92 13.19
C GLY A 66 0.48 6.17 12.58
N LYS A 67 -0.12 6.07 11.40
CA LYS A 67 -0.74 7.18 10.68
C LYS A 67 -1.77 6.64 9.70
N ASP A 68 -2.56 7.53 9.12
CA ASP A 68 -3.56 7.14 8.13
C ASP A 68 -2.90 6.56 6.89
N VAL A 69 -3.53 5.55 6.33
CA VAL A 69 -3.07 4.87 5.12
C VAL A 69 -4.16 4.99 4.06
N ASP A 70 -3.76 5.43 2.87
CA ASP A 70 -4.63 5.44 1.70
C ASP A 70 -4.32 4.18 0.89
N LEU A 71 -5.16 3.17 1.05
CA LEU A 71 -4.97 1.86 0.43
C LEU A 71 -5.84 1.71 -0.80
N ILE A 72 -5.21 1.62 -1.96
CA ILE A 72 -5.89 1.50 -3.25
C ILE A 72 -5.59 0.12 -3.82
N THR A 73 -6.62 -0.55 -4.35
CA THR A 73 -6.44 -1.83 -5.03
C THR A 73 -6.26 -1.61 -6.52
N THR A 74 -5.56 -2.53 -7.18
CA THR A 74 -5.37 -2.45 -8.63
C THR A 74 -6.69 -2.52 -9.39
N ARG A 75 -7.70 -3.18 -8.82
CA ARG A 75 -9.04 -3.28 -9.43
C ARG A 75 -9.88 -2.03 -9.23
N GLY A 76 -9.60 -1.27 -8.17
CA GLY A 76 -10.35 -0.07 -7.83
C GLY A 76 -9.82 1.21 -8.46
N MET A 77 -8.76 1.13 -9.25
CA MET A 77 -8.18 2.31 -9.87
C MET A 77 -9.05 2.85 -10.99
N SER A 78 -9.23 4.18 -10.98
CA SER A 78 -9.89 4.88 -12.06
C SER A 78 -9.06 4.76 -13.36
N PRO A 79 -9.68 4.63 -14.54
CA PRO A 79 -8.93 4.64 -15.79
C PRO A 79 -8.20 5.97 -16.05
N TYR A 80 -8.58 7.03 -15.33
CA TYR A 80 -7.92 8.34 -15.48
C TYR A 80 -6.68 8.48 -14.61
N ILE A 81 -6.70 7.94 -13.39
CA ILE A 81 -5.58 8.09 -12.44
C ILE A 81 -4.72 6.83 -12.32
N GLY A 82 -5.26 5.67 -12.73
CA GLY A 82 -4.53 4.41 -12.67
C GLY A 82 -3.17 4.44 -13.36
N PRO A 83 -3.07 4.92 -14.63
CA PRO A 83 -1.78 4.99 -15.30
C PRO A 83 -0.75 5.86 -14.60
N SER A 84 -1.18 6.96 -13.96
CA SER A 84 -0.29 7.82 -13.19
C SER A 84 0.23 7.12 -11.96
N ILE A 85 -0.63 6.39 -11.25
CA ILE A 85 -0.24 5.62 -10.07
C ILE A 85 0.71 4.50 -10.47
N GLU A 86 0.42 3.78 -11.55
CA GLU A 86 1.26 2.67 -12.03
C GLU A 86 2.66 3.13 -12.41
N LYS A 87 2.80 4.33 -12.94
CA LYS A 87 4.10 4.91 -13.28
C LYS A 87 4.90 5.30 -12.05
N GLU A 88 4.22 5.72 -11.00
CA GLU A 88 4.83 6.25 -9.80
C GLU A 88 5.13 5.17 -8.76
N VAL A 89 4.35 4.08 -8.74
CA VAL A 89 4.45 3.08 -7.70
C VAL A 89 5.80 2.37 -7.69
N VAL A 90 6.34 2.19 -6.47
CA VAL A 90 7.53 1.37 -6.25
C VAL A 90 7.05 0.10 -5.55
N TRP A 91 7.11 -1.02 -6.26
CA TRP A 91 6.67 -2.31 -5.71
C TRP A 91 7.68 -2.81 -4.67
N CYS A 92 7.15 -3.25 -3.54
CA CYS A 92 7.97 -3.79 -2.45
C CYS A 92 8.15 -5.29 -2.66
N GLU A 93 9.22 -5.67 -3.32
CA GLU A 93 9.55 -7.05 -3.64
C GLU A 93 10.65 -7.63 -2.76
#